data_d9fac5743bd9514df5b7eb7cd1f3299e
#
_entry.id   d9fac5743bd9514df5b7eb7cd1f3299e
#
_cell.length_a   1.000
_cell.length_b   1.000
_cell.length_c   1.000
_cell.angle_alpha   90.00
_cell.angle_beta   90.00
_cell.angle_gamma   90.00
#
_symmetry.space_group_name_H-M   'P 1'
#
loop_
_entity.id
_entity.type
_entity.pdbx_description
1 polymer ?
#
loop_
_entity_poly.entity_id
_entity_poly.type
_entity_poly.pdbx_seq_one_letter_code
_entity_poly.pdbx_strand_id
1 'polypeptide(L)'
;MTPTLDREPAVVALGGGHGLAASLRALRRVTSDLTAVVTVADDGGSSGRLRAQFDILPPGDLRMALAALCGDDREGRQWADVLQSRFGGDGPLAGHAIGNLLIAGIWERLGDPVSG
;
A
#
# COMPACT_ATOMS: atom_id res chain seq x y z
N MET A 1 2.63 28.88 -27.45
CA MET A 1 2.76 27.54 -26.88
C MET A 1 3.44 27.61 -25.52
N THR A 2 2.96 26.87 -24.60
CA THR A 2 3.48 26.90 -23.24
C THR A 2 4.36 25.69 -22.97
N PRO A 3 5.63 25.89 -22.59
CA PRO A 3 6.56 24.78 -22.29
C PRO A 3 6.10 23.90 -21.13
N THR A 4 5.22 24.44 -20.29
CA THR A 4 4.70 23.72 -19.12
C THR A 4 3.87 22.49 -19.48
N LEU A 5 3.42 22.35 -20.74
CA LEU A 5 2.68 21.18 -21.19
C LEU A 5 3.52 19.92 -21.25
N ASP A 6 4.85 20.05 -21.29
CA ASP A 6 5.77 18.93 -21.34
C ASP A 6 6.13 18.41 -19.94
N ARG A 7 5.65 19.07 -18.89
CA ARG A 7 5.91 18.68 -17.51
C ARG A 7 4.69 18.07 -16.88
N GLU A 8 4.91 16.92 -16.28
CA GLU A 8 3.93 16.35 -15.37
C GLU A 8 3.93 17.13 -14.05
N PRO A 9 2.75 17.36 -13.47
CA PRO A 9 2.69 17.99 -12.16
C PRO A 9 3.26 17.06 -11.08
N ALA A 10 3.91 17.65 -10.07
CA ALA A 10 4.22 16.94 -8.85
C ALA A 10 2.98 16.95 -7.95
N VAL A 11 2.54 15.77 -7.52
CA VAL A 11 1.31 15.61 -6.74
C VAL A 11 1.61 14.86 -5.45
N VAL A 12 1.06 15.37 -4.35
CA VAL A 12 1.08 14.69 -3.05
C VAL A 12 -0.36 14.34 -2.68
N ALA A 13 -0.62 13.08 -2.43
CA ALA A 13 -1.93 12.59 -2.00
C ALA A 13 -1.86 12.13 -0.55
N LEU A 14 -2.79 12.63 0.26
CA LEU A 14 -2.84 12.38 1.71
C LEU A 14 -4.08 11.56 2.03
N GLY A 15 -3.95 10.58 2.90
CA GLY A 15 -5.10 9.82 3.38
C GLY A 15 -4.77 8.38 3.69
N GLY A 16 -5.77 7.52 3.57
CA GLY A 16 -5.62 6.10 3.82
C GLY A 16 -6.78 5.30 3.25
N GLY A 17 -6.66 3.98 3.32
CA GLY A 17 -7.71 3.05 2.94
C GLY A 17 -8.11 3.12 1.48
N HIS A 18 -9.39 2.81 1.23
CA HIS A 18 -9.96 2.75 -0.11
C HIS A 18 -10.00 4.11 -0.80
N GLY A 19 -10.23 5.18 -0.03
CA GLY A 19 -10.28 6.53 -0.59
C GLY A 19 -8.96 6.95 -1.18
N LEU A 20 -7.87 6.83 -0.43
CA LEU A 20 -6.54 7.15 -0.94
C LEU A 20 -6.17 6.24 -2.11
N ALA A 21 -6.43 4.95 -2.02
CA ALA A 21 -6.11 4.02 -3.09
C ALA A 21 -6.81 4.38 -4.40
N ALA A 22 -8.09 4.76 -4.34
CA ALA A 22 -8.83 5.22 -5.53
C ALA A 22 -8.22 6.49 -6.12
N SER A 23 -7.86 7.44 -5.28
CA SER A 23 -7.21 8.69 -5.70
C SER A 23 -5.86 8.41 -6.36
N LEU A 24 -5.05 7.53 -5.79
CA LEU A 24 -3.74 7.18 -6.35
C LEU A 24 -3.88 6.51 -7.71
N ARG A 25 -4.83 5.61 -7.89
CA ARG A 25 -5.08 4.97 -9.19
C ARG A 25 -5.44 5.99 -10.26
N ALA A 26 -6.26 6.97 -9.92
CA ALA A 26 -6.62 8.05 -10.84
C ALA A 26 -5.44 8.97 -11.15
N LEU A 27 -4.69 9.38 -10.12
CA LEU A 27 -3.58 10.31 -10.26
C LEU A 27 -2.40 9.73 -11.03
N ARG A 28 -2.17 8.41 -10.98
CA ARG A 28 -1.14 7.77 -11.78
C ARG A 28 -1.31 7.97 -13.28
N ARG A 29 -2.53 8.25 -13.73
CA ARG A 29 -2.81 8.54 -15.14
C ARG A 29 -2.45 9.96 -15.54
N VAL A 30 -2.25 10.83 -14.57
CA VAL A 30 -1.94 12.25 -14.77
C VAL A 30 -0.45 12.51 -14.62
N THR A 31 0.19 11.82 -13.70
CA THR A 31 1.60 12.07 -13.38
C THR A 31 2.31 10.81 -12.89
N SER A 32 3.60 10.75 -13.14
CA SER A 32 4.51 9.78 -12.51
C SER A 32 5.20 10.37 -11.27
N ASP A 33 5.14 11.69 -11.08
CA ASP A 33 5.69 12.37 -9.90
C ASP A 33 4.62 12.45 -8.80
N LEU A 34 4.32 11.30 -8.21
CA LEU A 34 3.24 11.12 -7.26
C LEU A 34 3.78 10.58 -5.95
N THR A 35 3.51 11.30 -4.87
CA THR A 35 3.87 10.89 -3.51
C THR A 35 2.61 10.65 -2.70
N ALA A 36 2.52 9.49 -2.07
CA ALA A 36 1.44 9.17 -1.15
C ALA A 36 1.91 9.38 0.29
N VAL A 37 1.15 10.13 1.07
CA VAL A 37 1.33 10.27 2.51
C VAL A 37 0.20 9.49 3.18
N VAL A 38 0.54 8.36 3.75
CA VAL A 38 -0.42 7.33 4.16
C VAL A 38 -0.60 7.35 5.66
N THR A 39 -1.87 7.32 6.11
CA THR A 39 -2.17 7.21 7.54
C THR A 39 -1.77 5.85 8.09
N VAL A 40 -1.43 5.82 9.37
CA VAL A 40 -1.06 4.60 10.11
C VAL A 40 -2.03 4.34 11.27
N ALA A 41 -3.30 4.66 11.06
CA ALA A 41 -4.32 4.63 12.11
C ALA A 41 -5.22 3.38 12.03
N ASP A 42 -5.29 2.67 10.90
CA ASP A 42 -6.16 1.51 10.74
C ASP A 42 -5.59 0.29 11.46
N ASP A 43 -6.28 -0.12 12.48
CA ASP A 43 -5.88 -1.16 13.42
C ASP A 43 -6.85 -2.35 13.40
N GLY A 44 -7.71 -2.43 12.40
CA GLY A 44 -8.70 -3.50 12.27
C GLY A 44 -8.17 -4.72 11.53
N GLY A 45 -8.91 -5.83 11.62
CA GLY A 45 -8.70 -7.03 10.82
C GLY A 45 -7.28 -7.60 10.90
N SER A 46 -6.70 -7.85 9.74
CA SER A 46 -5.35 -8.42 9.61
C SER A 46 -4.28 -7.52 10.25
N SER A 47 -4.35 -6.21 10.03
CA SER A 47 -3.42 -5.25 10.66
C SER A 47 -3.47 -5.32 12.19
N GLY A 48 -4.66 -5.36 12.76
CA GLY A 48 -4.85 -5.46 14.22
C GLY A 48 -4.29 -6.77 14.78
N ARG A 49 -4.51 -7.87 14.06
CA ARG A 49 -3.96 -9.18 14.46
C ARG A 49 -2.43 -9.19 14.45
N LEU A 50 -1.82 -8.57 13.45
CA LEU A 50 -0.36 -8.47 13.36
C LEU A 50 0.20 -7.57 14.46
N ARG A 51 -0.48 -6.46 14.76
CA ARG A 51 -0.06 -5.57 15.84
C ARG A 51 -0.17 -6.21 17.22
N ALA A 52 -1.05 -7.19 17.39
CA ALA A 52 -1.14 -7.96 18.62
C ALA A 52 0.09 -8.87 18.85
N GLN A 53 0.80 -9.22 17.78
CA GLN A 53 1.96 -10.10 17.84
C GLN A 53 3.29 -9.36 17.71
N PHE A 54 3.31 -8.24 16.98
CA PHE A 54 4.51 -7.49 16.68
C PHE A 54 4.33 -6.02 17.07
N ASP A 55 5.40 -5.40 17.53
CA ASP A 55 5.43 -3.96 17.81
C ASP A 55 5.71 -3.21 16.51
N ILE A 56 4.68 -3.08 15.68
CA ILE A 56 4.77 -2.45 14.35
C ILE A 56 3.63 -1.46 14.14
N LEU A 57 3.80 -0.59 13.15
CA LEU A 57 2.70 0.24 12.64
C LEU A 57 1.67 -0.65 11.92
N PRO A 58 0.39 -0.25 11.86
CA PRO A 58 -0.58 -1.03 11.09
C PRO A 58 -0.27 -0.95 9.59
N PRO A 59 -0.10 -2.09 8.91
CA PRO A 59 0.33 -2.10 7.52
C PRO A 59 -0.79 -1.93 6.49
N GLY A 60 -2.06 -2.01 6.90
CA GLY A 60 -3.19 -2.13 5.98
C GLY A 60 -3.34 -0.97 5.00
N ASP A 61 -3.31 0.26 5.48
CA ASP A 61 -3.44 1.44 4.62
C ASP A 61 -2.24 1.57 3.69
N LEU A 62 -1.04 1.31 4.18
CA LEU A 62 0.18 1.30 3.37
C LEU A 62 0.10 0.24 2.28
N ARG A 63 -0.34 -0.97 2.61
CA ARG A 63 -0.54 -2.03 1.63
C ARG A 63 -1.46 -1.58 0.51
N MET A 64 -2.59 -0.95 0.84
CA MET A 64 -3.56 -0.48 -0.16
C MET A 64 -2.96 0.60 -1.06
N ALA A 65 -2.19 1.51 -0.49
CA ALA A 65 -1.50 2.54 -1.27
C ALA A 65 -0.44 1.93 -2.20
N LEU A 66 0.35 1.00 -1.72
CA LEU A 66 1.35 0.29 -2.54
C LEU A 66 0.69 -0.46 -3.70
N ALA A 67 -0.41 -1.16 -3.44
CA ALA A 67 -1.16 -1.85 -4.49
C ALA A 67 -1.70 -0.87 -5.55
N ALA A 68 -2.20 0.29 -5.11
CA ALA A 68 -2.70 1.33 -6.02
C ALA A 68 -1.58 1.96 -6.85
N LEU A 69 -0.35 2.00 -6.35
CA LEU A 69 0.82 2.53 -7.03
C LEU A 69 1.49 1.53 -7.97
N CYS A 70 1.11 0.25 -7.93
CA CYS A 70 1.58 -0.72 -8.90
C CYS A 70 1.14 -0.32 -10.30
N GLY A 71 1.98 -0.63 -11.29
CA GLY A 71 1.70 -0.26 -12.69
C GLY A 71 0.52 -1.01 -13.28
N ASP A 72 0.04 -0.53 -14.43
CA ASP A 72 -1.05 -1.16 -15.18
C ASP A 72 -0.57 -2.26 -16.13
N ASP A 73 0.74 -2.49 -16.23
CA ASP A 73 1.29 -3.60 -16.99
C ASP A 73 0.99 -4.94 -16.29
N ARG A 74 1.35 -6.02 -16.96
CA ARG A 74 1.09 -7.37 -16.45
C ARG A 74 1.71 -7.59 -15.06
N GLU A 75 2.95 -7.19 -14.90
CA GLU A 75 3.69 -7.38 -13.65
C GLU A 75 3.09 -6.53 -12.53
N GLY A 76 2.78 -5.26 -12.82
CA GLY A 76 2.18 -4.36 -11.85
C GLY A 76 0.82 -4.87 -11.35
N ARG A 77 -0.03 -5.35 -12.27
CA ARG A 77 -1.33 -5.91 -11.88
C ARG A 77 -1.17 -7.20 -11.06
N GLN A 78 -0.18 -8.01 -11.39
CA GLN A 78 0.10 -9.24 -10.64
C GLN A 78 0.53 -8.90 -9.21
N TRP A 79 1.42 -7.94 -9.02
CA TRP A 79 1.85 -7.52 -7.68
C TRP A 79 0.71 -6.87 -6.89
N ALA A 80 -0.12 -6.05 -7.54
CA ALA A 80 -1.29 -5.48 -6.88
C ALA A 80 -2.24 -6.59 -6.38
N ASP A 81 -2.46 -7.61 -7.20
CA ASP A 81 -3.28 -8.76 -6.81
C ASP A 81 -2.68 -9.52 -5.64
N VAL A 82 -1.38 -9.81 -5.67
CA VAL A 82 -0.69 -10.50 -4.56
C VAL A 82 -0.81 -9.71 -3.26
N LEU A 83 -0.53 -8.40 -3.30
CA LEU A 83 -0.59 -7.54 -2.10
C LEU A 83 -1.98 -7.54 -1.46
N GLN A 84 -3.03 -7.56 -2.28
CA GLN A 84 -4.41 -7.45 -1.81
C GLN A 84 -5.08 -8.79 -1.55
N SER A 85 -4.48 -9.89 -1.96
CA SER A 85 -5.03 -11.22 -1.74
C SER A 85 -4.97 -11.61 -0.26
N ARG A 86 -5.94 -12.42 0.16
CA ARG A 86 -6.01 -12.91 1.54
C ARG A 86 -5.93 -14.43 1.58
N PHE A 87 -5.34 -14.93 2.64
CA PHE A 87 -5.36 -16.36 2.89
C PHE A 87 -6.78 -16.82 3.19
N GLY A 88 -7.14 -17.95 2.59
CA GLY A 88 -8.41 -18.62 2.86
C GLY A 88 -8.30 -19.61 4.02
N GLY A 89 -9.36 -20.41 4.15
CA GLY A 89 -9.40 -21.44 5.18
C GLY A 89 -9.79 -20.90 6.55
N ASP A 90 -9.54 -21.69 7.58
CA ASP A 90 -9.88 -21.39 8.96
C ASP A 90 -8.69 -21.53 9.93
N GLY A 91 -7.48 -21.61 9.38
CA GLY A 91 -6.24 -21.68 10.16
C GLY A 91 -5.76 -20.33 10.65
N PRO A 92 -4.57 -20.29 11.27
CA PRO A 92 -4.03 -19.06 11.88
C PRO A 92 -3.79 -17.92 10.88
N LEU A 93 -3.53 -18.22 9.60
CA LEU A 93 -3.31 -17.20 8.59
C LEU A 93 -4.59 -16.74 7.90
N ALA A 94 -5.72 -17.42 8.15
CA ALA A 94 -6.98 -17.09 7.49
C ALA A 94 -7.35 -15.61 7.65
N GLY A 95 -7.73 -14.97 6.55
CA GLY A 95 -8.11 -13.57 6.54
C GLY A 95 -6.95 -12.57 6.53
N HIS A 96 -5.71 -13.01 6.75
CA HIS A 96 -4.57 -12.13 6.60
C HIS A 96 -4.34 -11.75 5.14
N ALA A 97 -4.16 -10.45 4.88
CA ALA A 97 -3.71 -10.00 3.58
C ALA A 97 -2.23 -10.35 3.39
N ILE A 98 -1.90 -10.94 2.24
CA ILE A 98 -0.52 -11.32 1.94
C ILE A 98 0.40 -10.10 2.03
N GLY A 99 -0.02 -8.96 1.50
CA GLY A 99 0.76 -7.73 1.57
C GLY A 99 1.05 -7.27 2.99
N ASN A 100 0.12 -7.47 3.93
CA ASN A 100 0.36 -7.15 5.34
C ASN A 100 1.48 -8.00 5.93
N LEU A 101 1.51 -9.28 5.59
CA LEU A 101 2.57 -10.19 6.06
C LEU A 101 3.92 -9.82 5.44
N LEU A 102 3.93 -9.46 4.16
CA LEU A 102 5.16 -9.00 3.48
C LEU A 102 5.72 -7.75 4.15
N ILE A 103 4.88 -6.74 4.37
CA ILE A 103 5.29 -5.48 5.00
C ILE A 103 5.79 -5.75 6.42
N ALA A 104 5.04 -6.50 7.22
CA ALA A 104 5.44 -6.84 8.58
C ALA A 104 6.78 -7.59 8.59
N GLY A 105 6.97 -8.55 7.69
CA GLY A 105 8.20 -9.32 7.59
C GLY A 105 9.41 -8.47 7.18
N ILE A 106 9.22 -7.54 6.24
CA ILE A 106 10.27 -6.62 5.80
C ILE A 106 10.67 -5.70 6.95
N TRP A 107 9.71 -5.13 7.65
CA TRP A 107 10.00 -4.26 8.80
C TRP A 107 10.73 -5.02 9.90
N GLU A 108 10.32 -6.25 10.19
CA GLU A 108 10.98 -7.09 11.17
C GLU A 108 12.44 -7.36 10.77
N ARG A 109 12.68 -7.65 9.50
CA ARG A 109 14.01 -7.98 8.99
C ARG A 109 14.94 -6.77 8.94
N LEU A 110 14.42 -5.60 8.57
CA LEU A 110 15.21 -4.37 8.39
C LEU A 110 15.25 -3.49 9.64
N GLY A 111 14.39 -3.74 10.61
CA GLY A 111 14.42 -3.10 11.91
C GLY A 111 13.67 -1.78 12.03
N ASP A 112 13.23 -1.18 10.92
CA ASP A 112 12.45 0.05 10.95
C ASP A 112 11.59 0.23 9.68
N PRO A 113 10.49 1.03 9.77
CA PRO A 113 9.58 1.23 8.63
C PRO A 113 10.21 1.98 7.46
N VAL A 114 11.17 2.86 7.71
CA VAL A 114 11.77 3.70 6.66
C VAL A 114 12.67 2.87 5.76
N SER A 115 13.41 1.93 6.35
CA SER A 115 14.29 1.03 5.58
C SER A 115 13.50 -0.03 4.80
N GLY A 116 12.29 -0.35 5.27
CA GLY A 116 11.41 -1.27 4.59
C GLY A 116 10.71 -0.64 3.42
#